data_4254c048062e40a51725506349d8fe8e
#
_entry.id   4254c048062e40a51725506349d8fe8e
#
_cell.length_a   1.000
_cell.length_b   1.000
_cell.length_c   1.000
_cell.angle_alpha   90.00
_cell.angle_beta   90.00
_cell.angle_gamma   90.00
#
_symmetry.space_group_name_H-M   'P 1'
#
loop_
_entity.id
_entity.type
_entity.pdbx_description
1 polymer ?
#
loop_
_entity_poly.entity_id
_entity_poly.type
_entity_poly.pdbx_seq_one_letter_code
_entity_poly.pdbx_strand_id
1 'polypeptide(L)'
;ALVAAHQKNAVPVQKITIIPRTSGALGYTMQVDEEEHVLMKREDILAKLAVLVLAVLMRTDSCVRVELRRLRVHWDMLKKIVRVGIPAALQMAVTAFSNVFVQSYINHFGADCMSGWTAYTKIDQLMFLPMQSLALSATTFVGQNLGAGDTPRAQQGVRRALGISLAVTAVLMVPVLVLAPQLTAFFNRKAEVVAYGTLLLRYISPFYLLCCINQIYSGALRGAGNSQVPMVIMLGSFVVFRQIYLYIVSHFITNTLLPLAMGYPAGWLVCSAATLLYYRRAALGRQRLVEDN
;
A
#
# COMPACT_ATOMS: atom_id res chain seq x y z
N ALA A 1 22.10 -3.25 -9.86
CA ALA A 1 23.08 -2.93 -8.80
C ALA A 1 23.60 -4.20 -8.06
N LEU A 2 22.76 -5.21 -7.84
CA LEU A 2 23.19 -6.48 -7.19
C LEU A 2 24.05 -7.38 -8.09
N VAL A 3 23.88 -7.30 -9.41
CA VAL A 3 24.67 -8.04 -10.40
C VAL A 3 26.09 -7.46 -10.52
N ALA A 4 26.24 -6.15 -10.39
CA ALA A 4 27.56 -5.48 -10.49
C ALA A 4 28.49 -5.75 -9.31
N ALA A 5 27.97 -6.15 -8.14
CA ALA A 5 28.80 -6.39 -6.95
C ALA A 5 29.57 -7.74 -6.98
N HIS A 6 29.26 -8.64 -7.92
CA HIS A 6 29.88 -9.97 -8.01
C HIS A 6 30.90 -10.09 -9.14
N GLN A 7 31.05 -9.08 -9.99
CA GLN A 7 32.04 -9.09 -11.08
C GLN A 7 33.28 -8.28 -10.73
N LYS A 8 34.27 -8.93 -10.15
CA LYS A 8 35.64 -8.36 -10.04
C LYS A 8 36.43 -8.34 -11.36
N ASN A 9 35.90 -8.97 -12.43
CA ASN A 9 36.45 -8.89 -13.78
C ASN A 9 35.28 -8.66 -14.72
N ALA A 10 35.10 -7.41 -15.16
CA ALA A 10 34.04 -7.00 -16.05
C ALA A 10 34.24 -7.61 -17.46
N VAL A 11 33.68 -8.77 -17.68
CA VAL A 11 33.40 -9.28 -19.02
C VAL A 11 32.13 -8.58 -19.51
N PRO A 12 32.10 -7.98 -20.72
CA PRO A 12 30.92 -7.32 -21.22
C PRO A 12 29.80 -8.36 -21.40
N VAL A 13 28.70 -8.18 -20.68
CA VAL A 13 27.51 -9.05 -20.78
C VAL A 13 26.83 -8.74 -22.12
N GLN A 14 26.76 -9.72 -23.00
CA GLN A 14 26.19 -9.56 -24.35
C GLN A 14 24.67 -9.74 -24.37
N LYS A 15 24.14 -10.60 -23.50
CA LYS A 15 22.71 -10.94 -23.47
C LYS A 15 22.23 -11.27 -22.07
N ILE A 16 21.10 -10.64 -21.66
CA ILE A 16 20.39 -10.96 -20.43
C ILE A 16 18.97 -11.37 -20.79
N THR A 17 18.55 -12.56 -20.42
CA THR A 17 17.17 -13.05 -20.61
C THR A 17 16.60 -13.48 -19.26
N ILE A 18 15.44 -12.97 -18.91
CA ILE A 18 14.72 -13.35 -17.67
C ILE A 18 13.63 -14.34 -18.06
N ILE A 19 13.74 -15.58 -17.55
CA ILE A 19 12.84 -16.68 -17.85
C ILE A 19 12.06 -17.06 -16.61
N PRO A 20 10.71 -17.20 -16.66
CA PRO A 20 9.94 -17.73 -15.56
C PRO A 20 10.27 -19.21 -15.34
N ARG A 21 10.49 -19.62 -14.10
CA ARG A 21 10.71 -21.04 -13.77
C ARG A 21 9.46 -21.87 -14.02
N THR A 22 9.56 -22.91 -14.84
CA THR A 22 8.45 -23.79 -15.23
C THR A 22 8.16 -24.92 -14.25
N SER A 23 9.02 -25.16 -13.25
CA SER A 23 8.84 -26.26 -12.28
C SER A 23 8.49 -25.76 -10.88
N GLY A 24 7.20 -25.70 -10.56
CA GLY A 24 6.63 -25.70 -9.19
C GLY A 24 7.06 -24.66 -8.17
N ALA A 25 8.13 -23.94 -8.38
CA ALA A 25 8.64 -22.90 -7.50
C ALA A 25 8.45 -21.53 -8.14
N LEU A 26 7.64 -20.67 -7.54
CA LEU A 26 7.47 -19.26 -7.91
C LEU A 26 8.82 -18.54 -7.87
N GLY A 27 9.39 -18.22 -9.03
CA GLY A 27 10.67 -17.51 -9.15
C GLY A 27 11.03 -17.25 -10.61
N TYR A 28 12.06 -16.44 -10.81
CA TYR A 28 12.62 -16.13 -12.13
C TYR A 28 14.09 -16.59 -12.17
N THR A 29 14.53 -17.05 -13.33
CA THR A 29 15.94 -17.26 -13.63
C THR A 29 16.40 -16.20 -14.61
N MET A 30 17.64 -15.78 -14.49
CA MET A 30 18.28 -14.85 -15.40
C MET A 30 19.39 -15.61 -16.13
N GLN A 31 19.33 -15.64 -17.44
CA GLN A 31 20.43 -16.11 -18.27
C GLN A 31 21.34 -14.94 -18.66
N VAL A 32 22.62 -15.09 -18.39
CA VAL A 32 23.67 -14.13 -18.74
C VAL A 32 24.74 -14.93 -19.49
N ASP A 33 24.93 -14.62 -20.76
CA ASP A 33 25.93 -15.29 -21.61
C ASP A 33 25.88 -16.84 -21.53
N GLU A 34 24.65 -17.41 -21.64
CA GLU A 34 24.33 -18.85 -21.56
C GLU A 34 24.45 -19.50 -20.17
N GLU A 35 24.90 -18.78 -19.13
CA GLU A 35 24.87 -19.28 -17.76
C GLU A 35 23.53 -18.91 -17.07
N GLU A 36 22.94 -19.89 -16.37
CA GLU A 36 21.70 -19.71 -15.64
C GLU A 36 21.96 -19.17 -14.22
N HIS A 37 21.53 -17.94 -13.94
CA HIS A 37 21.60 -17.36 -12.59
C HIS A 37 20.22 -17.31 -11.96
N VAL A 38 20.09 -17.90 -10.77
CA VAL A 38 18.83 -17.89 -10.03
C VAL A 38 18.63 -16.52 -9.36
N LEU A 39 17.62 -15.77 -9.81
CA LEU A 39 17.20 -14.57 -9.10
C LEU A 39 16.54 -14.95 -7.78
N MET A 40 17.05 -14.42 -6.68
CA MET A 40 16.48 -14.65 -5.36
C MET A 40 15.02 -14.17 -5.32
N LYS A 41 14.13 -15.00 -4.79
CA LYS A 41 12.75 -14.60 -4.54
C LYS A 41 12.71 -13.43 -3.56
N ARG A 42 11.73 -12.56 -3.71
CA ARG A 42 11.47 -11.47 -2.77
C ARG A 42 11.34 -12.00 -1.33
N GLU A 43 10.73 -13.16 -1.16
CA GLU A 43 10.54 -13.83 0.11
C GLU A 43 11.87 -14.26 0.76
N ASP A 44 12.82 -14.77 -0.04
CA ASP A 44 14.15 -15.16 0.44
C ASP A 44 14.98 -13.93 0.88
N ILE A 45 14.82 -12.80 0.17
CA ILE A 45 15.48 -11.54 0.55
C ILE A 45 14.89 -11.04 1.87
N LEU A 46 13.57 -11.05 2.02
CA LEU A 46 12.90 -10.63 3.25
C LEU A 46 13.25 -11.54 4.43
N ALA A 47 13.30 -12.85 4.23
CA ALA A 47 13.70 -13.80 5.25
C ALA A 47 15.17 -13.58 5.70
N LYS A 48 16.10 -13.38 4.76
CA LYS A 48 17.50 -13.05 5.08
C LYS A 48 17.63 -11.73 5.80
N LEU A 49 16.85 -10.71 5.40
CA LEU A 49 16.83 -9.41 6.06
C LEU A 49 16.31 -9.53 7.49
N ALA A 50 15.23 -10.31 7.71
CA ALA A 50 14.68 -10.56 9.04
C ALA A 50 15.70 -11.28 9.96
N VAL A 51 16.40 -12.26 9.45
CA VAL A 51 17.47 -12.96 10.19
C VAL A 51 18.62 -12.00 10.53
N LEU A 52 19.03 -11.14 9.59
CA LEU A 52 20.08 -10.15 9.81
C LEU A 52 19.66 -9.14 10.90
N VAL A 53 18.43 -8.61 10.81
CA VAL A 53 17.88 -7.70 11.83
C VAL A 53 17.83 -8.37 13.19
N LEU A 54 17.36 -9.62 13.26
CA LEU A 54 17.35 -10.38 14.51
C LEU A 54 18.77 -10.56 15.09
N ALA A 55 19.74 -10.91 14.25
CA ALA A 55 21.14 -11.04 14.66
C ALA A 55 21.72 -9.72 15.20
N VAL A 56 21.39 -8.60 14.57
CA VAL A 56 21.79 -7.27 15.05
C VAL A 56 21.12 -6.95 16.39
N LEU A 57 19.83 -7.22 16.54
CA LEU A 57 19.09 -6.99 17.80
C LEU A 57 19.61 -7.89 18.95
N MET A 58 20.11 -9.08 18.65
CA MET A 58 20.72 -9.97 19.67
C MET A 58 22.11 -9.52 20.08
N ARG A 59 22.85 -8.81 19.23
CA ARG A 59 24.24 -8.38 19.48
C ARG A 59 24.35 -6.92 19.98
N THR A 60 23.28 -6.15 19.89
CA THR A 60 23.30 -4.74 20.34
C THR A 60 23.29 -4.66 21.85
N ASP A 61 23.97 -3.66 22.42
CA ASP A 61 23.99 -3.38 23.86
C ASP A 61 22.96 -2.31 24.28
N SER A 62 22.05 -1.98 23.39
CA SER A 62 20.99 -0.99 23.61
C SER A 62 19.75 -1.61 24.30
N CYS A 63 18.80 -0.75 24.70
CA CYS A 63 17.51 -1.14 25.31
C CYS A 63 16.63 -2.02 24.39
N VAL A 64 16.98 -2.13 23.10
CA VAL A 64 16.29 -2.98 22.11
C VAL A 64 16.90 -4.37 21.96
N ARG A 65 17.88 -4.75 22.81
CA ARG A 65 18.50 -6.07 22.79
C ARG A 65 17.47 -7.17 23.00
N VAL A 66 17.47 -8.17 22.12
CA VAL A 66 16.60 -9.33 22.22
C VAL A 66 17.38 -10.52 22.77
N GLU A 67 17.02 -10.97 23.98
CA GLU A 67 17.55 -12.19 24.59
C GLU A 67 16.57 -13.35 24.38
N LEU A 68 16.87 -14.28 23.48
CA LEU A 68 15.97 -15.39 23.13
C LEU A 68 15.61 -16.25 24.35
N ARG A 69 16.53 -16.39 25.32
CA ARG A 69 16.28 -17.17 26.54
C ARG A 69 15.27 -16.52 27.50
N ARG A 70 15.05 -15.21 27.37
CA ARG A 70 14.11 -14.44 28.19
C ARG A 70 12.80 -14.12 27.49
N LEU A 71 12.63 -14.60 26.24
CA LEU A 71 11.39 -14.41 25.52
C LEU A 71 10.25 -15.15 26.23
N ARG A 72 9.28 -14.39 26.71
CA ARG A 72 8.06 -14.92 27.30
C ARG A 72 6.86 -14.26 26.62
N VAL A 73 5.83 -15.05 26.38
CA VAL A 73 4.55 -14.52 25.86
C VAL A 73 3.77 -13.91 27.04
N HIS A 74 3.65 -12.60 27.05
CA HIS A 74 2.78 -11.90 27.97
C HIS A 74 1.37 -11.81 27.35
N TRP A 75 0.44 -12.56 27.90
CA TRP A 75 -0.93 -12.69 27.37
C TRP A 75 -1.66 -11.34 27.25
N ASP A 76 -1.43 -10.40 28.19
CA ASP A 76 -2.04 -9.06 28.16
C ASP A 76 -1.52 -8.22 26.99
N MET A 77 -0.22 -8.29 26.72
CA MET A 77 0.38 -7.64 25.55
C MET A 77 -0.06 -8.31 24.25
N LEU A 78 -0.10 -9.65 24.22
CA LEU A 78 -0.56 -10.39 23.06
C LEU A 78 -2.01 -10.04 22.71
N LYS A 79 -2.91 -9.96 23.70
CA LYS A 79 -4.31 -9.52 23.50
C LYS A 79 -4.38 -8.13 22.87
N LYS A 80 -3.55 -7.17 23.33
CA LYS A 80 -3.50 -5.81 22.76
C LYS A 80 -3.01 -5.84 21.31
N ILE A 81 -1.96 -6.60 21.01
CA ILE A 81 -1.42 -6.77 19.64
C ILE A 81 -2.47 -7.41 18.73
N VAL A 82 -3.12 -8.49 19.16
CA VAL A 82 -4.14 -9.20 18.41
C VAL A 82 -5.37 -8.32 18.15
N ARG A 83 -5.79 -7.54 19.15
CA ARG A 83 -6.92 -6.60 19.04
C ARG A 83 -6.70 -5.53 17.97
N VAL A 84 -5.46 -5.13 17.73
CA VAL A 84 -5.09 -4.15 16.69
C VAL A 84 -4.76 -4.85 15.37
N GLY A 85 -4.03 -5.96 15.43
CA GLY A 85 -3.49 -6.66 14.26
C GLY A 85 -4.56 -7.41 13.45
N ILE A 86 -5.47 -8.14 14.10
CA ILE A 86 -6.52 -8.89 13.39
C ILE A 86 -7.41 -7.96 12.55
N PRO A 87 -7.97 -6.86 13.06
CA PRO A 87 -8.75 -5.94 12.23
C PRO A 87 -7.97 -5.39 11.03
N ALA A 88 -6.70 -5.05 11.22
CA ALA A 88 -5.85 -4.56 10.13
C ALA A 88 -5.59 -5.63 9.07
N ALA A 89 -5.32 -6.87 9.48
CA ALA A 89 -5.12 -7.99 8.56
C ALA A 89 -6.39 -8.34 7.78
N LEU A 90 -7.55 -8.40 8.45
CA LEU A 90 -8.84 -8.61 7.80
C LEU A 90 -9.17 -7.51 6.80
N GLN A 91 -8.92 -6.24 7.16
CA GLN A 91 -9.08 -5.11 6.25
C GLN A 91 -8.25 -5.30 4.96
N MET A 92 -6.98 -5.66 5.09
CA MET A 92 -6.12 -5.89 3.93
C MET A 92 -6.59 -7.07 3.07
N ALA A 93 -6.92 -8.20 3.69
CA ALA A 93 -7.38 -9.40 2.99
C ALA A 93 -8.69 -9.16 2.22
N VAL A 94 -9.68 -8.56 2.87
CA VAL A 94 -11.00 -8.32 2.25
C VAL A 94 -10.91 -7.22 1.17
N THR A 95 -10.05 -6.21 1.35
CA THR A 95 -9.80 -5.19 0.31
C THR A 95 -9.12 -5.82 -0.91
N ALA A 96 -8.13 -6.71 -0.71
CA ALA A 96 -7.49 -7.44 -1.80
C ALA A 96 -8.51 -8.32 -2.55
N PHE A 97 -9.37 -9.04 -1.82
CA PHE A 97 -10.45 -9.82 -2.41
C PHE A 97 -11.44 -8.97 -3.21
N SER A 98 -11.84 -7.79 -2.70
CA SER A 98 -12.68 -6.84 -3.42
C SER A 98 -12.04 -6.37 -4.73
N ASN A 99 -10.72 -6.24 -4.80
CA ASN A 99 -10.03 -5.87 -6.03
C ASN A 99 -10.12 -6.96 -7.11
N VAL A 100 -10.24 -8.24 -6.74
CA VAL A 100 -10.46 -9.34 -7.69
C VAL A 100 -11.78 -9.17 -8.45
N PHE A 101 -12.85 -8.73 -7.76
CA PHE A 101 -14.11 -8.43 -8.44
C PHE A 101 -13.97 -7.27 -9.44
N VAL A 102 -13.28 -6.19 -9.06
CA VAL A 102 -13.01 -5.08 -9.99
C VAL A 102 -12.26 -5.58 -11.23
N GLN A 103 -11.25 -6.44 -11.00
CA GLN A 103 -10.50 -7.06 -12.09
C GLN A 103 -11.39 -7.86 -13.04
N SER A 104 -12.40 -8.57 -12.52
CA SER A 104 -13.36 -9.31 -13.33
C SER A 104 -14.16 -8.38 -14.26
N TYR A 105 -14.59 -7.21 -13.79
CA TYR A 105 -15.24 -6.22 -14.66
C TYR A 105 -14.30 -5.68 -15.74
N ILE A 106 -13.03 -5.44 -15.41
CA ILE A 106 -12.03 -4.93 -16.36
C ILE A 106 -11.69 -5.97 -17.44
N ASN A 107 -11.68 -7.26 -17.07
CA ASN A 107 -11.43 -8.36 -18.03
C ASN A 107 -12.42 -8.37 -19.21
N HIS A 108 -13.63 -7.87 -18.98
CA HIS A 108 -14.66 -7.80 -20.02
C HIS A 108 -14.26 -6.91 -21.22
N PHE A 109 -13.35 -5.95 -21.02
CA PHE A 109 -12.90 -5.01 -22.07
C PHE A 109 -11.74 -5.53 -22.93
N GLY A 110 -11.32 -6.77 -22.74
CA GLY A 110 -10.31 -7.42 -23.55
C GLY A 110 -8.87 -7.27 -23.08
N ALA A 111 -7.95 -7.96 -23.75
CA ALA A 111 -6.57 -8.13 -23.32
C ALA A 111 -5.76 -6.81 -23.30
N ASP A 112 -6.01 -5.91 -24.24
CA ASP A 112 -5.31 -4.63 -24.32
C ASP A 112 -5.72 -3.68 -23.18
N CYS A 113 -6.99 -3.67 -22.83
CA CYS A 113 -7.48 -2.95 -21.65
C CYS A 113 -6.86 -3.51 -20.36
N MET A 114 -6.79 -4.84 -20.22
CA MET A 114 -6.14 -5.50 -19.10
C MET A 114 -4.65 -5.16 -18.98
N SER A 115 -3.95 -5.11 -20.10
CA SER A 115 -2.54 -4.70 -20.12
C SER A 115 -2.38 -3.25 -19.68
N GLY A 116 -3.24 -2.34 -20.17
CA GLY A 116 -3.29 -0.94 -19.76
C GLY A 116 -3.62 -0.77 -18.28
N TRP A 117 -4.60 -1.53 -17.77
CA TRP A 117 -4.94 -1.60 -16.35
C TRP A 117 -3.76 -2.07 -15.49
N THR A 118 -3.04 -3.09 -15.96
CA THR A 118 -1.85 -3.61 -15.26
C THR A 118 -0.75 -2.54 -15.19
N ALA A 119 -0.48 -1.83 -16.27
CA ALA A 119 0.47 -0.72 -16.29
C ALA A 119 0.05 0.39 -15.31
N TYR A 120 -1.23 0.80 -15.36
CA TYR A 120 -1.81 1.75 -14.41
C TYR A 120 -1.59 1.30 -12.96
N THR A 121 -1.93 0.07 -12.60
CA THR A 121 -1.82 -0.43 -11.20
C THR A 121 -0.38 -0.46 -10.71
N LYS A 122 0.62 -0.66 -11.57
CA LYS A 122 2.04 -0.58 -11.17
C LYS A 122 2.46 0.84 -10.83
N ILE A 123 2.00 1.82 -11.60
CA ILE A 123 2.27 3.25 -11.35
C ILE A 123 1.51 3.70 -10.09
N ASP A 124 0.25 3.29 -9.95
CA ASP A 124 -0.59 3.52 -8.77
C ASP A 124 0.11 3.05 -7.48
N GLN A 125 0.65 1.84 -7.47
CA GLN A 125 1.41 1.32 -6.33
C GLN A 125 2.61 2.20 -5.94
N LEU A 126 3.35 2.76 -6.92
CA LEU A 126 4.44 3.69 -6.64
C LEU A 126 3.94 4.98 -5.97
N MET A 127 2.79 5.49 -6.41
CA MET A 127 2.16 6.67 -5.81
C MET A 127 1.70 6.42 -4.37
N PHE A 128 1.26 5.20 -4.05
CA PHE A 128 0.82 4.84 -2.70
C PHE A 128 1.97 4.66 -1.69
N LEU A 129 3.19 4.34 -2.12
CA LEU A 129 4.33 4.10 -1.21
C LEU A 129 4.63 5.26 -0.26
N PRO A 130 4.81 6.53 -0.72
CA PRO A 130 5.05 7.65 0.19
C PRO A 130 3.85 7.94 1.09
N MET A 131 2.62 7.78 0.60
CA MET A 131 1.43 7.96 1.42
C MET A 131 1.37 6.94 2.57
N GLN A 132 1.65 5.66 2.29
CA GLN A 132 1.69 4.59 3.29
C GLN A 132 2.80 4.81 4.31
N SER A 133 3.98 5.25 3.87
CA SER A 133 5.11 5.55 4.76
C SER A 133 4.76 6.69 5.73
N LEU A 134 4.14 7.75 5.24
CA LEU A 134 3.69 8.87 6.07
C LEU A 134 2.55 8.46 7.02
N ALA A 135 1.63 7.61 6.58
CA ALA A 135 0.57 7.08 7.43
C ALA A 135 1.13 6.20 8.56
N LEU A 136 2.14 5.38 8.28
CA LEU A 136 2.83 4.58 9.30
C LEU A 136 3.59 5.45 10.29
N SER A 137 4.29 6.48 9.80
CA SER A 137 4.95 7.49 10.65
C SER A 137 3.95 8.21 11.54
N ALA A 138 2.79 8.61 11.01
CA ALA A 138 1.71 9.22 11.80
C ALA A 138 1.17 8.25 12.86
N THR A 139 1.03 6.96 12.54
CA THR A 139 0.61 5.93 13.52
C THR A 139 1.57 5.86 14.69
N THR A 140 2.86 5.77 14.43
CA THR A 140 3.91 5.69 15.46
C THR A 140 3.98 6.97 16.27
N PHE A 141 3.97 8.14 15.61
CA PHE A 141 4.03 9.44 16.26
C PHE A 141 2.84 9.66 17.20
N VAL A 142 1.63 9.36 16.74
CA VAL A 142 0.41 9.47 17.56
C VAL A 142 0.49 8.52 18.74
N GLY A 143 0.86 7.25 18.54
CA GLY A 143 0.97 6.28 19.63
C GLY A 143 1.97 6.71 20.72
N GLN A 144 3.14 7.22 20.33
CA GLN A 144 4.16 7.69 21.27
C GLN A 144 3.69 8.92 22.06
N ASN A 145 3.10 9.92 21.40
CA ASN A 145 2.69 11.15 22.08
C ASN A 145 1.44 10.94 22.96
N LEU A 146 0.50 10.08 22.54
CA LEU A 146 -0.62 9.71 23.41
C LEU A 146 -0.16 8.89 24.61
N GLY A 147 0.83 7.99 24.43
CA GLY A 147 1.46 7.25 25.51
C GLY A 147 2.18 8.16 26.53
N ALA A 148 2.73 9.28 26.06
CA ALA A 148 3.32 10.33 26.91
C ALA A 148 2.30 11.33 27.48
N GLY A 149 1.00 11.19 27.18
CA GLY A 149 -0.06 12.09 27.62
C GLY A 149 -0.17 13.40 26.84
N ASP A 150 0.65 13.62 25.80
CA ASP A 150 0.67 14.85 25.00
C ASP A 150 -0.28 14.77 23.79
N THR A 151 -1.58 14.86 24.05
CA THR A 151 -2.62 14.87 23.04
C THR A 151 -2.52 16.06 22.05
N PRO A 152 -2.23 17.31 22.49
CA PRO A 152 -2.07 18.44 21.58
C PRO A 152 -0.97 18.22 20.54
N ARG A 153 0.18 17.69 20.97
CA ARG A 153 1.30 17.36 20.09
C ARG A 153 0.94 16.26 19.09
N ALA A 154 0.22 15.22 19.54
CA ALA A 154 -0.27 14.18 18.66
C ALA A 154 -1.17 14.75 17.55
N GLN A 155 -2.13 15.62 17.89
CA GLN A 155 -3.01 16.27 16.92
C GLN A 155 -2.25 17.18 15.94
N GLN A 156 -1.29 17.95 16.43
CA GLN A 156 -0.44 18.79 15.57
C GLN A 156 0.38 17.94 14.60
N GLY A 157 0.93 16.81 15.06
CA GLY A 157 1.65 15.85 14.23
C GLY A 157 0.80 15.31 13.09
N VAL A 158 -0.45 14.93 13.36
CA VAL A 158 -1.39 14.46 12.33
C VAL A 158 -1.66 15.54 11.28
N ARG A 159 -1.87 16.79 11.69
CA ARG A 159 -2.09 17.91 10.75
C ARG A 159 -0.86 18.14 9.86
N ARG A 160 0.34 18.12 10.45
CA ARG A 160 1.59 18.27 9.70
C ARG A 160 1.83 17.09 8.76
N ALA A 161 1.61 15.86 9.22
CA ALA A 161 1.73 14.66 8.39
C ALA A 161 0.76 14.70 7.20
N LEU A 162 -0.48 15.18 7.39
CA LEU A 162 -1.43 15.38 6.31
C LEU A 162 -0.93 16.42 5.31
N GLY A 163 -0.46 17.57 5.78
CA GLY A 163 0.08 18.63 4.91
C GLY A 163 1.27 18.13 4.07
N ILE A 164 2.20 17.41 4.69
CA ILE A 164 3.35 16.81 4.00
C ILE A 164 2.87 15.76 2.97
N SER A 165 1.92 14.90 3.36
CA SER A 165 1.39 13.87 2.48
C SER A 165 0.71 14.48 1.25
N LEU A 166 -0.11 15.51 1.43
CA LEU A 166 -0.75 16.23 0.34
C LEU A 166 0.28 16.91 -0.59
N ALA A 167 1.28 17.59 -0.01
CA ALA A 167 2.33 18.26 -0.79
C ALA A 167 3.16 17.26 -1.62
N VAL A 168 3.64 16.18 -0.99
CA VAL A 168 4.42 15.13 -1.68
C VAL A 168 3.58 14.48 -2.77
N THR A 169 2.34 14.14 -2.49
CA THR A 169 1.45 13.53 -3.48
C THR A 169 1.14 14.48 -4.63
N ALA A 170 0.89 15.76 -4.36
CA ALA A 170 0.66 16.77 -5.41
C ALA A 170 1.91 16.91 -6.32
N VAL A 171 3.11 16.98 -5.73
CA VAL A 171 4.37 17.05 -6.51
C VAL A 171 4.57 15.81 -7.36
N LEU A 172 4.33 14.60 -6.82
CA LEU A 172 4.47 13.36 -7.57
C LEU A 172 3.37 13.16 -8.62
N MET A 173 2.19 13.72 -8.40
CA MET A 173 1.07 13.63 -9.34
C MET A 173 1.33 14.39 -10.65
N VAL A 174 2.02 15.52 -10.60
CA VAL A 174 2.31 16.33 -11.80
C VAL A 174 3.06 15.53 -12.88
N PRO A 175 4.23 14.90 -12.59
CA PRO A 175 4.89 14.08 -13.60
C PRO A 175 4.06 12.87 -14.04
N VAL A 176 3.26 12.27 -13.16
CA VAL A 176 2.38 11.16 -13.55
C VAL A 176 1.32 11.60 -14.55
N LEU A 177 0.71 12.78 -14.38
CA LEU A 177 -0.29 13.33 -15.32
C LEU A 177 0.34 13.74 -16.66
N VAL A 178 1.51 14.40 -16.62
CA VAL A 178 2.20 14.91 -17.81
C VAL A 178 2.81 13.76 -18.63
N LEU A 179 3.49 12.85 -17.94
CA LEU A 179 4.22 11.73 -18.56
C LEU A 179 3.37 10.44 -18.62
N ALA A 180 2.06 10.50 -18.43
CA ALA A 180 1.18 9.33 -18.42
C ALA A 180 1.36 8.41 -19.65
N PRO A 181 1.44 8.92 -20.90
CA PRO A 181 1.67 8.08 -22.06
C PRO A 181 3.04 7.37 -22.03
N GLN A 182 4.10 8.11 -21.65
CA GLN A 182 5.46 7.56 -21.58
C GLN A 182 5.59 6.52 -20.46
N LEU A 183 4.99 6.79 -19.30
CA LEU A 183 4.96 5.86 -18.17
C LEU A 183 4.22 4.57 -18.52
N THR A 184 3.11 4.66 -19.24
CA THR A 184 2.38 3.48 -19.71
C THR A 184 3.16 2.75 -20.80
N ALA A 185 3.76 3.48 -21.76
CA ALA A 185 4.56 2.93 -22.85
C ALA A 185 5.83 2.21 -22.36
N PHE A 186 6.32 2.55 -21.17
CA PHE A 186 7.42 1.83 -20.51
C PHE A 186 7.08 0.36 -20.23
N PHE A 187 5.83 0.08 -19.87
CA PHE A 187 5.34 -1.29 -19.62
C PHE A 187 4.92 -2.02 -20.90
N ASN A 188 4.25 -1.31 -21.80
CA ASN A 188 3.80 -1.88 -23.09
C ASN A 188 3.66 -0.78 -24.13
N ARG A 189 4.31 -0.95 -25.28
CA ARG A 189 4.37 0.04 -26.38
C ARG A 189 3.18 -0.02 -27.35
N LYS A 190 2.27 -0.98 -27.20
CA LYS A 190 1.10 -1.09 -28.06
C LYS A 190 0.19 0.13 -27.87
N ALA A 191 -0.17 0.81 -28.96
CA ALA A 191 -0.89 2.09 -28.92
C ALA A 191 -2.20 2.02 -28.13
N GLU A 192 -2.96 0.94 -28.26
CA GLU A 192 -4.21 0.72 -27.53
C GLU A 192 -3.99 0.58 -26.03
N VAL A 193 -2.96 -0.15 -25.61
CA VAL A 193 -2.57 -0.32 -24.21
C VAL A 193 -2.16 1.01 -23.59
N VAL A 194 -1.37 1.80 -24.35
CA VAL A 194 -0.95 3.15 -23.92
C VAL A 194 -2.16 4.07 -23.78
N ALA A 195 -3.11 3.99 -24.70
CA ALA A 195 -4.35 4.79 -24.62
C ALA A 195 -5.16 4.48 -23.36
N TYR A 196 -5.40 3.19 -23.07
CA TYR A 196 -6.12 2.76 -21.87
C TYR A 196 -5.41 3.16 -20.58
N GLY A 197 -4.12 2.89 -20.46
CA GLY A 197 -3.35 3.23 -19.25
C GLY A 197 -3.24 4.74 -19.03
N THR A 198 -3.05 5.51 -20.09
CA THR A 198 -3.03 6.99 -20.03
C THR A 198 -4.37 7.55 -19.58
N LEU A 199 -5.47 7.02 -20.13
CA LEU A 199 -6.81 7.41 -19.73
C LEU A 199 -7.02 7.19 -18.22
N LEU A 200 -6.70 5.99 -17.72
CA LEU A 200 -6.84 5.66 -16.31
C LEU A 200 -5.99 6.57 -15.43
N LEU A 201 -4.71 6.77 -15.77
CA LEU A 201 -3.82 7.64 -15.00
C LEU A 201 -4.35 9.07 -14.93
N ARG A 202 -4.78 9.66 -16.04
CA ARG A 202 -5.25 11.04 -16.09
C ARG A 202 -6.55 11.26 -15.31
N TYR A 203 -7.48 10.31 -15.35
CA TYR A 203 -8.78 10.47 -14.70
C TYR A 203 -8.77 10.07 -13.23
N ILE A 204 -7.95 9.09 -12.82
CA ILE A 204 -7.95 8.60 -11.43
C ILE A 204 -6.95 9.36 -10.56
N SER A 205 -5.76 9.74 -11.08
CA SER A 205 -4.68 10.33 -10.29
C SER A 205 -5.06 11.59 -9.51
N PRO A 206 -5.90 12.52 -9.99
CA PRO A 206 -6.28 13.71 -9.20
C PRO A 206 -6.93 13.36 -7.86
N PHE A 207 -7.55 12.20 -7.77
CA PHE A 207 -8.22 11.74 -6.55
C PHE A 207 -7.28 11.12 -5.51
N TYR A 208 -5.98 10.97 -5.81
CA TYR A 208 -5.00 10.52 -4.79
C TYR A 208 -4.91 11.43 -3.57
N LEU A 209 -5.28 12.72 -3.72
CA LEU A 209 -5.36 13.64 -2.59
C LEU A 209 -6.41 13.19 -1.54
N LEU A 210 -7.49 12.55 -1.98
CA LEU A 210 -8.47 11.95 -1.06
C LEU A 210 -7.86 10.74 -0.32
N CYS A 211 -7.01 9.96 -1.00
CA CYS A 211 -6.31 8.85 -0.37
C CYS A 211 -5.39 9.31 0.75
N CYS A 212 -4.71 10.47 0.61
CA CYS A 212 -3.89 11.05 1.68
C CYS A 212 -4.71 11.27 2.95
N ILE A 213 -5.91 11.85 2.82
CA ILE A 213 -6.81 12.11 3.94
C ILE A 213 -7.16 10.80 4.65
N ASN A 214 -7.64 9.82 3.89
CA ASN A 214 -7.99 8.51 4.42
C ASN A 214 -6.80 7.82 5.09
N GLN A 215 -5.64 7.76 4.45
CA GLN A 215 -4.47 7.05 4.95
C GLN A 215 -3.91 7.68 6.24
N ILE A 216 -3.78 9.00 6.29
CA ILE A 216 -3.23 9.71 7.45
C ILE A 216 -4.18 9.62 8.66
N TYR A 217 -5.48 9.88 8.48
CA TYR A 217 -6.42 9.80 9.60
C TYR A 217 -6.65 8.37 10.08
N SER A 218 -6.69 7.38 9.18
CA SER A 218 -6.73 5.97 9.55
C SER A 218 -5.46 5.54 10.29
N GLY A 219 -4.29 6.06 9.88
CA GLY A 219 -3.03 5.88 10.59
C GLY A 219 -3.07 6.46 12.00
N ALA A 220 -3.57 7.68 12.14
CA ALA A 220 -3.73 8.35 13.44
C ALA A 220 -4.67 7.59 14.38
N LEU A 221 -5.80 7.10 13.88
CA LEU A 221 -6.76 6.29 14.67
C LEU A 221 -6.13 4.95 15.11
N ARG A 222 -5.37 4.29 14.23
CA ARG A 222 -4.62 3.08 14.60
C ARG A 222 -3.56 3.38 15.67
N GLY A 223 -2.85 4.50 15.55
CA GLY A 223 -1.90 4.97 16.55
C GLY A 223 -2.55 5.27 17.91
N ALA A 224 -3.80 5.72 17.91
CA ALA A 224 -4.61 5.91 19.12
C ALA A 224 -5.19 4.57 19.66
N GLY A 225 -4.86 3.42 19.03
CA GLY A 225 -5.34 2.11 19.44
C GLY A 225 -6.69 1.71 18.90
N ASN A 226 -7.31 2.52 18.07
CA ASN A 226 -8.59 2.21 17.45
C ASN A 226 -8.38 1.75 16.00
N SER A 227 -8.19 0.45 15.81
CA SER A 227 -8.08 -0.17 14.48
C SER A 227 -9.42 -0.62 13.91
N GLN A 228 -10.42 -0.81 14.76
CA GLN A 228 -11.73 -1.34 14.34
C GLN A 228 -12.49 -0.35 13.47
N VAL A 229 -12.50 0.92 13.85
CA VAL A 229 -13.25 1.95 13.11
C VAL A 229 -12.67 2.18 11.71
N PRO A 230 -11.35 2.42 11.50
CA PRO A 230 -10.77 2.45 10.16
C PRO A 230 -11.08 1.20 9.33
N MET A 231 -11.04 0.00 9.94
CA MET A 231 -11.40 -1.24 9.27
C MET A 231 -12.84 -1.19 8.76
N VAL A 232 -13.81 -0.88 9.62
CA VAL A 232 -15.25 -0.86 9.26
C VAL A 232 -15.52 0.19 8.17
N ILE A 233 -14.94 1.39 8.29
CA ILE A 233 -15.10 2.46 7.29
C ILE A 233 -14.52 2.01 5.94
N MET A 234 -13.31 1.43 5.94
CA MET A 234 -12.68 0.98 4.69
C MET A 234 -13.42 -0.20 4.06
N LEU A 235 -13.89 -1.16 4.85
CA LEU A 235 -14.70 -2.27 4.35
C LEU A 235 -16.03 -1.77 3.78
N GLY A 236 -16.71 -0.87 4.49
CA GLY A 236 -17.94 -0.26 4.00
C GLY A 236 -17.73 0.48 2.68
N SER A 237 -16.65 1.24 2.55
CA SER A 237 -16.38 2.07 1.36
C SER A 237 -15.84 1.25 0.18
N PHE A 238 -14.87 0.34 0.43
CA PHE A 238 -14.17 -0.34 -0.68
C PHE A 238 -14.76 -1.71 -1.01
N VAL A 239 -15.52 -2.32 -0.11
CA VAL A 239 -16.16 -3.60 -0.38
C VAL A 239 -17.64 -3.38 -0.66
N VAL A 240 -18.39 -2.77 0.26
CA VAL A 240 -19.83 -2.64 0.09
C VAL A 240 -20.18 -1.56 -0.93
N PHE A 241 -19.82 -0.29 -0.66
CA PHE A 241 -20.18 0.83 -1.52
C PHE A 241 -19.63 0.68 -2.96
N ARG A 242 -18.35 0.30 -3.10
CA ARG A 242 -17.73 0.16 -4.43
C ARG A 242 -18.38 -0.96 -5.24
N GLN A 243 -18.75 -2.10 -4.64
CA GLN A 243 -19.43 -3.16 -5.39
C GLN A 243 -20.84 -2.77 -5.81
N ILE A 244 -21.57 -2.07 -4.94
CA ILE A 244 -22.89 -1.50 -5.29
C ILE A 244 -22.72 -0.50 -6.44
N TYR A 245 -21.74 0.39 -6.37
CA TYR A 245 -21.42 1.34 -7.43
C TYR A 245 -21.15 0.65 -8.77
N LEU A 246 -20.26 -0.36 -8.77
CA LEU A 246 -19.92 -1.11 -9.98
C LEU A 246 -21.14 -1.82 -10.57
N TYR A 247 -21.95 -2.43 -9.72
CA TYR A 247 -23.17 -3.10 -10.16
C TYR A 247 -24.16 -2.12 -10.80
N ILE A 248 -24.42 -0.98 -10.17
CA ILE A 248 -25.33 0.04 -10.71
C ILE A 248 -24.79 0.61 -12.02
N VAL A 249 -23.51 0.98 -12.07
CA VAL A 249 -22.92 1.57 -13.28
C VAL A 249 -22.92 0.59 -14.43
N SER A 250 -22.54 -0.66 -14.21
CA SER A 250 -22.45 -1.66 -15.29
C SER A 250 -23.81 -2.07 -15.86
N HIS A 251 -24.89 -2.07 -15.04
CA HIS A 251 -26.18 -2.57 -15.46
C HIS A 251 -27.17 -1.46 -15.84
N PHE A 252 -27.08 -0.27 -15.24
CA PHE A 252 -28.11 0.77 -15.39
C PHE A 252 -27.62 2.05 -16.07
N ILE A 253 -26.29 2.28 -16.14
CA ILE A 253 -25.76 3.55 -16.68
C ILE A 253 -25.01 3.29 -17.98
N THR A 254 -23.79 2.74 -17.91
CA THR A 254 -22.97 2.43 -19.06
C THR A 254 -21.97 1.32 -18.72
N ASN A 255 -21.76 0.42 -19.68
CA ASN A 255 -20.71 -0.60 -19.54
C ASN A 255 -19.45 -0.16 -20.31
N THR A 256 -18.85 0.96 -19.89
CA THR A 256 -17.59 1.49 -20.44
C THR A 256 -16.52 1.57 -19.35
N LEU A 257 -15.25 1.53 -19.77
CA LEU A 257 -14.10 1.44 -18.83
C LEU A 257 -14.06 2.60 -17.83
N LEU A 258 -14.24 3.83 -18.29
CA LEU A 258 -14.02 5.01 -17.44
C LEU A 258 -15.01 5.11 -16.28
N PRO A 259 -16.34 5.02 -16.47
CA PRO A 259 -17.29 5.01 -15.36
C PRO A 259 -17.06 3.88 -14.36
N LEU A 260 -16.67 2.69 -14.82
CA LEU A 260 -16.32 1.58 -13.92
C LEU A 260 -15.04 1.87 -13.13
N ALA A 261 -14.01 2.41 -13.77
CA ALA A 261 -12.76 2.81 -13.11
C ALA A 261 -12.97 3.93 -12.06
N MET A 262 -13.94 4.82 -12.27
CA MET A 262 -14.34 5.86 -11.30
C MET A 262 -14.92 5.30 -10.00
N GLY A 263 -15.19 4.00 -9.91
CA GLY A 263 -15.51 3.32 -8.67
C GLY A 263 -14.41 3.40 -7.61
N TYR A 264 -13.12 3.56 -8.02
CA TYR A 264 -12.01 3.82 -7.09
C TYR A 264 -12.10 5.21 -6.45
N PRO A 265 -12.14 6.32 -7.23
CA PRO A 265 -12.35 7.66 -6.70
C PRO A 265 -13.61 7.80 -5.84
N ALA A 266 -14.73 7.22 -6.26
CA ALA A 266 -15.97 7.22 -5.49
C ALA A 266 -15.81 6.54 -4.12
N GLY A 267 -15.17 5.38 -4.07
CA GLY A 267 -14.84 4.69 -2.83
C GLY A 267 -13.89 5.50 -1.93
N TRP A 268 -12.88 6.15 -2.52
CA TRP A 268 -11.96 7.02 -1.78
C TRP A 268 -12.65 8.23 -1.18
N LEU A 269 -13.59 8.84 -1.91
CA LEU A 269 -14.35 9.99 -1.43
C LEU A 269 -15.21 9.60 -0.22
N VAL A 270 -15.98 8.53 -0.31
CA VAL A 270 -16.82 8.04 0.81
C VAL A 270 -15.96 7.67 2.01
N CYS A 271 -14.86 6.96 1.78
CA CYS A 271 -13.93 6.55 2.84
C CYS A 271 -13.29 7.76 3.54
N SER A 272 -12.81 8.74 2.76
CA SER A 272 -12.16 9.94 3.30
C SER A 272 -13.15 10.82 4.06
N ALA A 273 -14.36 10.97 3.55
CA ALA A 273 -15.42 11.73 4.24
C ALA A 273 -15.79 11.05 5.58
N ALA A 274 -16.06 9.75 5.56
CA ALA A 274 -16.41 8.99 6.76
C ALA A 274 -15.28 9.00 7.81
N THR A 275 -14.03 8.79 7.39
CA THR A 275 -12.85 8.79 8.27
C THR A 275 -12.62 10.18 8.88
N LEU A 276 -12.74 11.24 8.08
CA LEU A 276 -12.58 12.62 8.54
C LEU A 276 -13.69 13.01 9.53
N LEU A 277 -14.94 12.67 9.23
CA LEU A 277 -16.08 12.93 10.12
C LEU A 277 -15.92 12.20 11.46
N TYR A 278 -15.53 10.93 11.41
CA TYR A 278 -15.28 10.18 12.63
C TYR A 278 -14.10 10.77 13.42
N TYR A 279 -12.98 11.08 12.77
CA TYR A 279 -11.80 11.65 13.41
C TYR A 279 -12.12 13.00 14.11
N ARG A 280 -12.95 13.85 13.49
CA ARG A 280 -13.37 15.11 14.10
C ARG A 280 -14.26 14.92 15.32
N ARG A 281 -15.10 13.87 15.36
CA ARG A 281 -15.97 13.52 16.48
C ARG A 281 -15.27 12.76 17.58
N ALA A 282 -14.35 11.90 17.22
CA ALA A 282 -13.54 11.15 18.18
C ALA A 282 -12.46 12.06 18.75
N ALA A 283 -12.66 12.58 19.94
CA ALA A 283 -11.58 13.26 20.68
C ALA A 283 -10.43 12.26 20.88
N LEU A 284 -9.30 12.49 20.23
CA LEU A 284 -8.09 11.62 20.25
C LEU A 284 -7.59 11.26 21.65
N GLY A 285 -7.98 11.98 22.68
CA GLY A 285 -7.58 11.73 24.09
C GLY A 285 -8.53 10.84 24.89
N ARG A 286 -9.73 10.50 24.35
CA ARG A 286 -10.71 9.67 25.11
C ARG A 286 -10.53 8.17 24.92
N GLN A 287 -9.69 7.72 23.98
CA GLN A 287 -9.48 6.30 23.69
C GLN A 287 -8.05 5.92 24.06
N ARG A 288 -7.74 5.87 25.36
CA ARG A 288 -6.49 5.29 25.85
C ARG A 288 -6.60 3.77 25.83
N LEU A 289 -5.64 3.08 25.18
CA LEU A 289 -5.47 1.61 25.28
C LEU A 289 -4.92 1.19 26.64
N VAL A 290 -4.35 2.11 27.38
CA VAL A 290 -3.80 1.89 28.72
C VAL A 290 -4.65 2.73 29.65
N GLU A 291 -5.61 2.10 30.31
CA GLU A 291 -6.15 2.61 31.57
C GLU A 291 -5.03 2.47 32.60
N ASP A 292 -4.67 3.57 33.24
CA ASP A 292 -3.78 3.56 34.39
C ASP A 292 -4.44 2.70 35.49
N ASN A 293 -3.88 1.52 35.75
CA ASN A 293 -4.10 0.76 36.97
C ASN A 293 -3.15 1.24 38.04
#